data_5d7c275ad7204a52944355e9a5f4f1fb
#
_entry.id   5d7c275ad7204a52944355e9a5f4f1fb
#
_cell.length_a   1.000
_cell.length_b   1.000
_cell.length_c   1.000
_cell.angle_alpha   90.00
_cell.angle_beta   90.00
_cell.angle_gamma   90.00
#
_symmetry.space_group_name_H-M   'P 1'
#
loop_
_entity.id
_entity.type
_entity.pdbx_description
1 polymer ?
#
loop_
_entity_poly.entity_id
_entity_poly.type
_entity_poly.pdbx_seq_one_letter_code
_entity_poly.pdbx_strand_id
1 'polypeptide(L)'
;LDCKYCGSSKTRKKGIRNDAQRFKCNDCNKWWRGQVPQIKAKINETKIAKRVVVTPDKHFPLADVDALRVVAKAIEIIKPDAYIDLGDMLEGNKISHHNKLLKKYPLEYIVKKAEEEIEEGLKQLDIIDEALDKINCKEKHITTGNHDEWYNSFYAEYPFLPQFKFENIVSGREYKVHPAGKLLKMGRLHFYHGHHYGGVYHARNHLLKLGCNIMYGHHHSINQDSITHVDGVKSAWSIGCLKDMSDESNLWLKRRKTNWAHGFAIVDFYGGGYFNVQPIVIVNGKTSLWGEVISA
;
A
#
# COMPACT_ATOMS: atom_id res chain seq x y z
N LEU A 1 -14.70 25.11 -36.36
CA LEU A 1 -16.05 25.61 -35.98
C LEU A 1 -16.32 26.86 -36.79
N ASP A 2 -17.36 26.87 -37.57
CA ASP A 2 -17.64 27.99 -38.45
C ASP A 2 -18.25 29.18 -37.69
N CYS A 3 -18.02 30.37 -38.21
CA CYS A 3 -18.52 31.60 -37.63
C CYS A 3 -20.04 31.65 -37.68
N LYS A 4 -20.69 31.77 -36.51
CA LYS A 4 -22.18 31.84 -36.47
C LYS A 4 -22.78 33.08 -37.08
N TYR A 5 -21.97 34.06 -37.50
CA TYR A 5 -22.43 35.30 -38.09
C TYR A 5 -22.23 35.39 -39.61
N CYS A 6 -21.15 34.81 -40.13
CA CYS A 6 -20.83 34.89 -41.58
C CYS A 6 -20.48 33.54 -42.20
N GLY A 7 -20.56 32.44 -41.47
CA GLY A 7 -20.28 31.10 -41.99
C GLY A 7 -18.80 30.80 -42.25
N SER A 8 -17.89 31.76 -42.06
CA SER A 8 -16.46 31.55 -42.34
C SER A 8 -15.84 30.50 -41.42
N SER A 9 -15.03 29.63 -42.01
CA SER A 9 -14.21 28.64 -41.25
C SER A 9 -12.96 29.25 -40.59
N LYS A 10 -12.61 30.51 -40.96
CA LYS A 10 -11.44 31.21 -40.41
C LYS A 10 -11.71 31.74 -38.99
N THR A 11 -11.91 30.82 -38.05
CA THR A 11 -12.20 31.14 -36.65
C THR A 11 -11.09 30.70 -35.76
N ARG A 12 -10.88 31.36 -34.61
CA ARG A 12 -9.90 30.98 -33.61
C ARG A 12 -10.46 31.03 -32.18
N LYS A 13 -10.03 30.10 -31.36
CA LYS A 13 -10.30 30.08 -29.91
C LYS A 13 -9.56 31.22 -29.23
N LYS A 14 -10.20 31.88 -28.26
CA LYS A 14 -9.66 33.04 -27.49
C LYS A 14 -9.82 32.89 -25.99
N GLY A 15 -9.58 31.68 -25.48
CA GLY A 15 -9.65 31.37 -24.06
C GLY A 15 -11.09 31.22 -23.55
N ILE A 16 -11.19 30.87 -22.27
CA ILE A 16 -12.46 30.66 -21.56
C ILE A 16 -12.71 31.88 -20.66
N ARG A 17 -13.96 32.34 -20.61
CA ARG A 17 -14.40 33.37 -19.66
C ARG A 17 -15.84 33.08 -19.25
N ASN A 18 -16.12 33.10 -17.92
CA ASN A 18 -17.42 32.76 -17.36
C ASN A 18 -17.95 31.43 -17.92
N ASP A 19 -17.14 30.37 -17.78
CA ASP A 19 -17.41 28.99 -18.18
C ASP A 19 -17.84 28.81 -19.66
N ALA A 20 -17.50 29.75 -20.50
CA ALA A 20 -17.76 29.66 -21.93
C ALA A 20 -16.49 29.88 -22.76
N GLN A 21 -16.26 28.98 -23.75
CA GLN A 21 -15.19 29.15 -24.72
C GLN A 21 -15.51 30.35 -25.62
N ARG A 22 -14.60 31.31 -25.71
CA ARG A 22 -14.72 32.43 -26.65
C ARG A 22 -14.08 32.11 -27.98
N PHE A 23 -14.74 32.55 -29.05
CA PHE A 23 -14.26 32.46 -30.43
C PHE A 23 -14.24 33.85 -31.07
N LYS A 24 -13.30 34.04 -31.98
CA LYS A 24 -13.25 35.22 -32.85
C LYS A 24 -13.16 34.78 -34.30
N CYS A 25 -13.97 35.36 -35.17
CA CYS A 25 -13.85 35.23 -36.61
C CYS A 25 -12.79 36.19 -37.13
N ASN A 26 -11.92 35.73 -38.03
CA ASN A 26 -10.91 36.59 -38.67
C ASN A 26 -11.49 37.39 -39.82
N ASP A 27 -12.57 36.92 -40.45
CA ASP A 27 -13.15 37.58 -41.59
C ASP A 27 -14.12 38.70 -41.19
N CYS A 28 -15.08 38.44 -40.30
CA CYS A 28 -16.05 39.46 -39.87
C CYS A 28 -15.72 40.11 -38.52
N ASN A 29 -14.61 39.77 -37.89
CA ASN A 29 -14.10 40.25 -36.58
C ASN A 29 -15.07 40.08 -35.39
N LYS A 30 -16.23 39.43 -35.56
CA LYS A 30 -17.20 39.24 -34.48
C LYS A 30 -16.74 38.16 -33.49
N TRP A 31 -17.17 38.36 -32.26
CA TRP A 31 -16.90 37.42 -31.16
C TRP A 31 -18.19 36.71 -30.78
N TRP A 32 -18.06 35.43 -30.36
CA TRP A 32 -19.16 34.71 -29.74
C TRP A 32 -18.66 33.75 -28.67
N ARG A 33 -19.60 33.31 -27.87
CA ARG A 33 -19.38 32.28 -26.85
C ARG A 33 -19.99 30.97 -27.37
N GLY A 34 -19.26 29.90 -27.25
CA GLY A 34 -19.74 28.54 -27.43
C GLY A 34 -19.71 27.80 -26.06
N GLN A 35 -20.45 26.72 -26.01
CA GLN A 35 -20.28 25.85 -24.82
C GLN A 35 -18.83 25.38 -24.78
N VAL A 36 -18.22 25.44 -23.61
CA VAL A 36 -17.00 24.67 -23.36
C VAL A 36 -17.41 23.23 -23.65
N PRO A 37 -16.71 22.50 -24.53
CA PRO A 37 -16.93 21.07 -24.59
C PRO A 37 -16.74 20.58 -23.17
N GLN A 38 -17.81 20.23 -22.50
CA GLN A 38 -17.67 19.42 -21.30
C GLN A 38 -16.97 18.18 -21.81
N ILE A 39 -15.72 18.01 -21.43
CA ILE A 39 -15.12 16.70 -21.40
C ILE A 39 -15.98 15.97 -20.39
N LYS A 40 -17.10 15.44 -20.85
CA LYS A 40 -17.77 14.35 -20.19
C LYS A 40 -16.74 13.23 -20.31
N ALA A 41 -15.85 13.16 -19.34
CA ALA A 41 -15.32 11.87 -18.99
C ALA A 41 -16.58 11.02 -18.87
N LYS A 42 -16.80 10.14 -19.83
CA LYS A 42 -17.80 9.08 -19.68
C LYS A 42 -17.26 8.19 -18.55
N ILE A 43 -17.45 8.67 -17.32
CA ILE A 43 -17.42 7.82 -16.14
C ILE A 43 -18.73 7.04 -16.23
N ASN A 44 -18.80 6.14 -17.20
CA ASN A 44 -19.92 5.21 -17.38
C ASN A 44 -19.79 4.03 -16.40
N GLU A 45 -18.99 4.18 -15.35
CA GLU A 45 -18.78 3.12 -14.39
C GLU A 45 -19.29 3.57 -13.02
N THR A 46 -20.55 3.25 -12.75
CA THR A 46 -21.21 3.39 -11.47
C THR A 46 -20.79 2.26 -10.48
N LYS A 47 -19.85 1.40 -10.88
CA LYS A 47 -19.42 0.22 -10.10
C LYS A 47 -17.93 0.31 -9.75
N ILE A 48 -17.61 -0.21 -8.58
CA ILE A 48 -16.22 -0.51 -8.20
C ILE A 48 -15.72 -1.58 -9.18
N ALA A 49 -14.61 -1.29 -9.85
CA ALA A 49 -13.98 -2.20 -10.79
C ALA A 49 -13.14 -3.26 -10.09
N LYS A 50 -12.48 -2.87 -8.98
CA LYS A 50 -11.67 -3.78 -8.14
C LYS A 50 -11.59 -3.23 -6.72
N ARG A 51 -11.81 -4.08 -5.73
CA ARG A 51 -11.59 -3.80 -4.32
C ARG A 51 -10.37 -4.53 -3.80
N VAL A 52 -9.51 -3.84 -3.07
CA VAL A 52 -8.26 -4.38 -2.55
C VAL A 52 -8.19 -4.15 -1.05
N VAL A 53 -7.81 -5.18 -0.29
CA VAL A 53 -7.38 -5.03 1.10
C VAL A 53 -5.87 -4.96 1.13
N VAL A 54 -5.32 -3.99 1.85
CA VAL A 54 -3.88 -3.75 1.98
C VAL A 54 -3.51 -3.81 3.46
N THR A 55 -2.52 -4.63 3.80
CA THR A 55 -2.03 -4.77 5.16
C THR A 55 -0.55 -4.38 5.26
N PRO A 56 -0.14 -3.68 6.33
CA PRO A 56 1.25 -3.33 6.58
C PRO A 56 1.94 -4.35 7.48
N ASP A 57 3.17 -4.19 7.70
CA ASP A 57 4.16 -4.63 8.68
C ASP A 57 3.61 -5.55 9.79
N LYS A 58 3.77 -6.85 9.63
CA LYS A 58 3.28 -7.87 10.60
C LYS A 58 4.38 -8.33 11.53
N HIS A 59 5.62 -8.40 11.01
CA HIS A 59 6.78 -8.86 11.77
C HIS A 59 6.58 -10.21 12.43
N PHE A 60 5.99 -11.18 11.71
CA PHE A 60 5.81 -12.53 12.25
C PHE A 60 7.11 -13.12 12.82
N PRO A 61 7.08 -13.78 13.95
CA PRO A 61 5.92 -14.17 14.77
C PRO A 61 5.49 -13.12 15.82
N LEU A 62 5.97 -11.87 15.73
CA LEU A 62 5.67 -10.79 16.67
C LEU A 62 4.46 -9.96 16.26
N ALA A 63 3.50 -10.55 15.54
CA ALA A 63 2.27 -9.84 15.22
C ALA A 63 1.29 -9.82 16.38
N ASP A 64 0.45 -8.77 16.45
CA ASP A 64 -0.71 -8.71 17.33
C ASP A 64 -1.81 -9.63 16.76
N VAL A 65 -2.04 -10.75 17.45
CA VAL A 65 -2.98 -11.80 16.99
C VAL A 65 -4.42 -11.27 16.94
N ASP A 66 -4.80 -10.37 17.83
CA ASP A 66 -6.15 -9.80 17.83
C ASP A 66 -6.31 -8.83 16.64
N ALA A 67 -5.28 -8.03 16.32
CA ALA A 67 -5.29 -7.22 15.12
C ALA A 67 -5.36 -8.08 13.84
N LEU A 68 -4.64 -9.21 13.77
CA LEU A 68 -4.73 -10.15 12.65
C LEU A 68 -6.15 -10.74 12.50
N ARG A 69 -6.77 -11.16 13.61
CA ARG A 69 -8.14 -11.70 13.61
C ARG A 69 -9.16 -10.67 13.12
N VAL A 70 -9.02 -9.40 13.55
CA VAL A 70 -9.86 -8.30 13.04
C VAL A 70 -9.70 -8.14 11.53
N VAL A 71 -8.45 -8.17 11.01
CA VAL A 71 -8.20 -8.10 9.56
C VAL A 71 -8.79 -9.31 8.84
N ALA A 72 -8.64 -10.53 9.37
CA ALA A 72 -9.21 -11.74 8.78
C ALA A 72 -10.75 -11.65 8.67
N LYS A 73 -11.42 -11.23 9.75
CA LYS A 73 -12.87 -10.98 9.74
C LYS A 73 -13.27 -9.89 8.76
N ALA A 74 -12.47 -8.81 8.69
CA ALA A 74 -12.72 -7.74 7.72
C ALA A 74 -12.59 -8.27 6.28
N ILE A 75 -11.61 -9.10 5.96
CA ILE A 75 -11.45 -9.74 4.65
C ILE A 75 -12.71 -10.54 4.29
N GLU A 76 -13.23 -11.34 5.21
CA GLU A 76 -14.44 -12.15 4.98
C GLU A 76 -15.70 -11.28 4.69
N ILE A 77 -15.80 -10.10 5.34
CA ILE A 77 -16.91 -9.14 5.13
C ILE A 77 -16.72 -8.36 3.82
N ILE A 78 -15.51 -7.83 3.59
CA ILE A 78 -15.17 -6.97 2.44
C ILE A 78 -15.18 -7.77 1.14
N LYS A 79 -14.74 -9.03 1.17
CA LYS A 79 -14.55 -9.92 0.01
C LYS A 79 -13.77 -9.23 -1.09
N PRO A 80 -12.50 -8.86 -0.85
CA PRO A 80 -11.69 -8.14 -1.83
C PRO A 80 -11.39 -9.01 -3.06
N ASP A 81 -11.24 -8.35 -4.21
CA ASP A 81 -10.76 -8.97 -5.45
C ASP A 81 -9.26 -9.27 -5.42
N ALA A 82 -8.51 -8.50 -4.61
CA ALA A 82 -7.07 -8.68 -4.43
C ALA A 82 -6.63 -8.31 -3.01
N TYR A 83 -5.50 -8.89 -2.60
CA TYR A 83 -4.84 -8.62 -1.34
C TYR A 83 -3.40 -8.15 -1.58
N ILE A 84 -2.95 -7.13 -0.86
CA ILE A 84 -1.58 -6.62 -0.91
C ILE A 84 -0.99 -6.57 0.50
N ASP A 85 0.13 -7.25 0.68
CA ASP A 85 1.02 -7.14 1.82
C ASP A 85 2.12 -6.11 1.51
N LEU A 86 2.29 -5.11 2.36
CA LEU A 86 3.29 -4.06 2.14
C LEU A 86 4.70 -4.42 2.61
N GLY A 87 4.93 -5.69 3.01
CA GLY A 87 6.23 -6.17 3.45
C GLY A 87 6.48 -6.03 4.95
N ASP A 88 7.71 -6.31 5.36
CA ASP A 88 8.07 -6.63 6.73
C ASP A 88 7.10 -7.69 7.30
N MET A 89 6.92 -8.74 6.49
CA MET A 89 6.08 -9.88 6.86
C MET A 89 6.70 -10.66 8.00
N LEU A 90 8.02 -10.93 7.92
CA LEU A 90 8.78 -11.62 8.96
C LEU A 90 9.65 -10.65 9.77
N GLU A 91 9.94 -10.99 11.03
CA GLU A 91 10.80 -10.17 11.89
C GLU A 91 12.29 -10.24 11.51
N GLY A 92 12.78 -11.44 11.15
CA GLY A 92 14.14 -11.64 10.67
C GLY A 92 15.28 -11.36 11.67
N ASN A 93 14.98 -11.16 12.95
CA ASN A 93 15.98 -10.81 13.97
C ASN A 93 17.06 -11.89 14.16
N LYS A 94 16.77 -13.15 13.82
CA LYS A 94 17.71 -14.26 13.98
C LYS A 94 18.81 -14.29 12.93
N ILE A 95 18.60 -13.57 11.81
CA ILE A 95 19.56 -13.50 10.68
C ILE A 95 19.99 -12.07 10.37
N SER A 96 19.42 -11.07 11.05
CA SER A 96 19.71 -9.67 10.81
C SER A 96 21.19 -9.33 11.05
N HIS A 97 21.83 -8.68 10.11
CA HIS A 97 23.19 -8.15 10.24
C HIS A 97 23.31 -7.09 11.35
N HIS A 98 22.21 -6.51 11.81
CA HIS A 98 22.16 -5.61 12.97
C HIS A 98 22.30 -6.36 14.29
N ASN A 99 22.01 -7.66 14.34
CA ASN A 99 22.13 -8.47 15.54
C ASN A 99 23.56 -8.93 15.79
N LYS A 100 24.33 -8.09 16.47
CA LYS A 100 25.75 -8.38 16.80
C LYS A 100 25.97 -9.66 17.61
N LEU A 101 24.94 -10.16 18.31
CA LEU A 101 25.04 -11.38 19.10
C LEU A 101 25.13 -12.63 18.22
N LEU A 102 24.58 -12.60 17.01
CA LEU A 102 24.63 -13.72 16.07
C LEU A 102 26.07 -14.11 15.72
N LYS A 103 26.99 -13.16 15.64
CA LYS A 103 28.43 -13.43 15.38
C LYS A 103 29.11 -14.32 16.43
N LYS A 104 28.45 -14.56 17.56
CA LYS A 104 28.96 -15.38 18.66
C LYS A 104 28.47 -16.81 18.63
N TYR A 105 27.51 -17.15 17.80
CA TYR A 105 26.89 -18.46 17.70
C TYR A 105 27.32 -19.20 16.44
N PRO A 106 27.41 -20.54 16.47
CA PRO A 106 27.61 -21.36 15.28
C PRO A 106 26.49 -21.18 14.27
N LEU A 107 26.82 -21.29 12.99
CA LEU A 107 25.84 -21.14 11.89
C LEU A 107 24.63 -22.06 12.07
N GLU A 108 24.86 -23.32 12.47
CA GLU A 108 23.78 -24.30 12.72
C GLU A 108 22.74 -23.80 13.73
N TYR A 109 23.20 -23.14 14.80
CA TYR A 109 22.33 -22.57 15.80
C TYR A 109 21.50 -21.42 15.23
N ILE A 110 22.13 -20.54 14.42
CA ILE A 110 21.46 -19.40 13.75
C ILE A 110 20.40 -19.93 12.80
N VAL A 111 20.76 -20.89 11.95
CA VAL A 111 19.86 -21.55 11.00
C VAL A 111 18.64 -22.12 11.70
N LYS A 112 18.86 -22.95 12.73
CA LYS A 112 17.77 -23.56 13.51
C LYS A 112 16.82 -22.49 14.09
N LYS A 113 17.37 -21.41 14.67
CA LYS A 113 16.56 -20.35 15.28
C LYS A 113 15.80 -19.51 14.25
N ALA A 114 16.35 -19.33 13.07
CA ALA A 114 15.67 -18.66 11.97
C ALA A 114 14.56 -19.54 11.35
N GLU A 115 14.78 -20.85 11.24
CA GLU A 115 13.75 -21.80 10.82
C GLU A 115 12.58 -21.85 11.79
N GLU A 116 12.85 -21.88 13.10
CA GLU A 116 11.82 -21.79 14.15
C GLU A 116 11.01 -20.49 14.04
N GLU A 117 11.67 -19.34 13.78
CA GLU A 117 11.02 -18.04 13.58
C GLU A 117 10.12 -18.05 12.33
N ILE A 118 10.59 -18.60 11.21
CA ILE A 118 9.82 -18.75 9.97
C ILE A 118 8.60 -19.65 10.21
N GLU A 119 8.80 -20.83 10.82
CA GLU A 119 7.70 -21.78 11.06
C GLU A 119 6.59 -21.16 11.90
N GLU A 120 6.95 -20.50 13.00
CA GLU A 120 5.98 -19.82 13.85
C GLU A 120 5.31 -18.64 13.13
N GLY A 121 6.07 -17.90 12.34
CA GLY A 121 5.55 -16.79 11.53
C GLY A 121 4.55 -17.27 10.48
N LEU A 122 4.83 -18.38 9.81
CA LEU A 122 3.92 -18.93 8.81
C LEU A 122 2.62 -19.44 9.43
N LYS A 123 2.62 -19.96 10.66
CA LYS A 123 1.40 -20.31 11.40
C LYS A 123 0.52 -19.08 11.69
N GLN A 124 1.12 -17.92 11.93
CA GLN A 124 0.36 -16.69 12.09
C GLN A 124 -0.16 -16.15 10.76
N LEU A 125 0.59 -16.30 9.66
CA LEU A 125 0.13 -15.96 8.32
C LEU A 125 -1.08 -16.78 7.90
N ASP A 126 -1.23 -18.02 8.37
CA ASP A 126 -2.38 -18.89 8.10
C ASP A 126 -3.70 -18.20 8.47
N ILE A 127 -3.74 -17.34 9.50
CA ILE A 127 -4.94 -16.58 9.90
C ILE A 127 -5.47 -15.72 8.73
N ILE A 128 -4.56 -15.09 8.00
CA ILE A 128 -4.91 -14.25 6.83
C ILE A 128 -5.19 -15.11 5.61
N ASP A 129 -4.36 -16.13 5.35
CA ASP A 129 -4.52 -17.02 4.22
C ASP A 129 -5.85 -17.78 4.26
N GLU A 130 -6.25 -18.30 5.43
CA GLU A 130 -7.55 -18.95 5.60
C GLU A 130 -8.73 -18.02 5.28
N ALA A 131 -8.65 -16.75 5.69
CA ALA A 131 -9.69 -15.76 5.37
C ALA A 131 -9.75 -15.46 3.86
N LEU A 132 -8.59 -15.35 3.20
CA LEU A 132 -8.48 -15.14 1.76
C LEU A 132 -9.00 -16.35 0.97
N ASP A 133 -8.69 -17.55 1.44
CA ASP A 133 -9.12 -18.80 0.79
C ASP A 133 -10.63 -19.02 0.93
N LYS A 134 -11.23 -18.71 2.09
CA LYS A 134 -12.70 -18.75 2.30
C LYS A 134 -13.47 -17.91 1.27
N ILE A 135 -12.92 -16.79 0.86
CA ILE A 135 -13.53 -15.89 -0.13
C ILE A 135 -13.02 -16.14 -1.57
N ASN A 136 -12.13 -17.14 -1.76
CA ASN A 136 -11.50 -17.47 -3.04
C ASN A 136 -10.73 -16.27 -3.68
N CYS A 137 -10.03 -15.47 -2.87
CA CYS A 137 -9.17 -14.39 -3.35
C CYS A 137 -7.91 -14.94 -4.00
N LYS A 138 -7.80 -14.86 -5.32
CA LYS A 138 -6.68 -15.44 -6.09
C LYS A 138 -5.55 -14.45 -6.40
N GLU A 139 -5.80 -13.15 -6.28
CA GLU A 139 -4.79 -12.14 -6.56
C GLU A 139 -4.15 -11.67 -5.27
N LYS A 140 -2.98 -12.25 -4.93
CA LYS A 140 -2.23 -11.96 -3.70
C LYS A 140 -0.84 -11.43 -4.04
N HIS A 141 -0.44 -10.30 -3.45
CA HIS A 141 0.85 -9.64 -3.67
C HIS A 141 1.56 -9.39 -2.35
N ILE A 142 2.90 -9.49 -2.35
CA ILE A 142 3.78 -9.00 -1.26
C ILE A 142 4.81 -8.05 -1.86
N THR A 143 4.95 -6.86 -1.30
CA THR A 143 6.09 -5.97 -1.58
C THR A 143 7.15 -6.22 -0.50
N THR A 144 8.31 -6.74 -0.88
CA THR A 144 9.37 -7.10 0.06
C THR A 144 9.82 -5.91 0.90
N GLY A 145 9.77 -6.04 2.22
CA GLY A 145 10.25 -5.06 3.18
C GLY A 145 11.74 -5.21 3.48
N ASN A 146 12.28 -4.34 4.33
CA ASN A 146 13.71 -4.41 4.69
C ASN A 146 14.00 -5.60 5.61
N HIS A 147 13.07 -6.03 6.46
CA HIS A 147 13.22 -7.25 7.26
C HIS A 147 13.17 -8.50 6.40
N ASP A 148 12.26 -8.55 5.44
CA ASP A 148 12.18 -9.64 4.46
C ASP A 148 13.47 -9.73 3.61
N GLU A 149 14.10 -8.58 3.29
CA GLU A 149 15.35 -8.52 2.53
C GLU A 149 16.56 -9.04 3.34
N TRP A 150 16.48 -9.09 4.67
CA TRP A 150 17.52 -9.76 5.46
C TRP A 150 17.58 -11.25 5.17
N TYR A 151 16.47 -11.90 4.87
CA TYR A 151 16.43 -13.29 4.45
C TYR A 151 17.13 -13.48 3.11
N ASN A 152 16.87 -12.61 2.13
CA ASN A 152 17.57 -12.63 0.84
C ASN A 152 19.07 -12.37 1.00
N SER A 153 19.46 -11.45 1.88
CA SER A 153 20.86 -11.15 2.18
C SER A 153 21.55 -12.35 2.85
N PHE A 154 20.87 -13.02 3.78
CA PHE A 154 21.39 -14.24 4.43
C PHE A 154 21.54 -15.37 3.42
N TYR A 155 20.56 -15.57 2.52
CA TYR A 155 20.67 -16.54 1.42
C TYR A 155 21.82 -16.18 0.48
N ALA A 156 22.04 -14.92 0.16
CA ALA A 156 23.17 -14.51 -0.67
C ALA A 156 24.53 -14.80 -0.03
N GLU A 157 24.65 -14.71 1.30
CA GLU A 157 25.85 -15.11 2.06
C GLU A 157 26.00 -16.65 2.16
N TYR A 158 24.88 -17.37 2.25
CA TYR A 158 24.84 -18.84 2.37
C TYR A 158 23.97 -19.48 1.27
N PRO A 159 24.43 -19.52 0.00
CA PRO A 159 23.58 -19.98 -1.15
C PRO A 159 23.16 -21.45 -1.09
N PHE A 160 23.79 -22.25 -0.24
CA PHE A 160 23.43 -23.64 0.01
C PHE A 160 22.25 -23.81 0.99
N LEU A 161 21.65 -22.69 1.46
CA LEU A 161 20.46 -22.64 2.32
C LEU A 161 19.27 -21.98 1.56
N PRO A 162 18.76 -22.59 0.49
CA PRO A 162 17.74 -21.97 -0.37
C PRO A 162 16.41 -21.70 0.35
N GLN A 163 16.15 -22.37 1.46
CA GLN A 163 14.95 -22.16 2.29
C GLN A 163 14.86 -20.74 2.87
N PHE A 164 15.97 -19.99 2.93
CA PHE A 164 16.00 -18.62 3.40
C PHE A 164 15.79 -17.58 2.29
N LYS A 165 15.69 -17.97 1.03
CA LYS A 165 15.25 -17.03 0.00
C LYS A 165 13.79 -16.67 0.25
N PHE A 166 13.47 -15.37 0.39
CA PHE A 166 12.14 -14.93 0.81
C PHE A 166 11.01 -15.49 -0.07
N GLU A 167 11.22 -15.55 -1.39
CA GLU A 167 10.25 -16.15 -2.30
C GLU A 167 10.02 -17.65 -2.00
N ASN A 168 11.04 -18.36 -1.51
CA ASN A 168 10.91 -19.79 -1.15
C ASN A 168 10.15 -19.96 0.18
N ILE A 169 10.31 -19.01 1.12
CA ILE A 169 9.58 -19.03 2.40
C ILE A 169 8.06 -18.96 2.15
N VAL A 170 7.62 -18.12 1.23
CA VAL A 170 6.19 -17.95 0.91
C VAL A 170 5.73 -18.82 -0.26
N SER A 171 6.59 -19.72 -0.75
CA SER A 171 6.25 -20.62 -1.87
C SER A 171 5.06 -21.52 -1.51
N GLY A 172 4.20 -21.80 -2.52
CA GLY A 172 2.98 -22.61 -2.32
C GLY A 172 1.78 -21.83 -1.75
N ARG A 173 1.94 -20.55 -1.36
CA ARG A 173 0.85 -19.70 -0.84
C ARG A 173 0.25 -18.76 -1.89
N GLU A 174 0.66 -18.91 -3.14
CA GLU A 174 0.18 -18.16 -4.31
C GLU A 174 0.41 -16.62 -4.24
N TYR A 175 1.35 -16.17 -3.43
CA TYR A 175 1.75 -14.76 -3.38
C TYR A 175 2.69 -14.41 -4.54
N LYS A 176 2.38 -13.30 -5.23
CA LYS A 176 3.31 -12.67 -6.16
C LYS A 176 4.23 -11.72 -5.40
N VAL A 177 5.49 -12.12 -5.24
CA VAL A 177 6.50 -11.33 -4.54
C VAL A 177 7.06 -10.23 -5.45
N HIS A 178 7.13 -9.00 -4.94
CA HIS A 178 7.73 -7.85 -5.60
C HIS A 178 9.00 -7.46 -4.85
N PRO A 179 10.15 -7.36 -5.54
CA PRO A 179 11.43 -7.04 -4.91
C PRO A 179 11.43 -5.74 -4.13
N ALA A 180 12.27 -5.66 -3.09
CA ALA A 180 12.43 -4.46 -2.27
C ALA A 180 12.68 -3.21 -3.12
N GLY A 181 12.02 -2.11 -2.77
CA GLY A 181 12.12 -0.84 -3.47
C GLY A 181 11.38 -0.75 -4.81
N LYS A 182 10.91 -1.87 -5.37
CA LYS A 182 10.10 -1.86 -6.60
C LYS A 182 8.68 -1.44 -6.31
N LEU A 183 8.19 -0.44 -7.06
CA LEU A 183 6.80 0.00 -6.94
C LEU A 183 5.86 -0.98 -7.65
N LEU A 184 4.91 -1.57 -6.90
CA LEU A 184 3.76 -2.26 -7.46
C LEU A 184 2.74 -1.19 -7.87
N LYS A 185 2.33 -1.16 -9.14
CA LYS A 185 1.33 -0.22 -9.63
C LYS A 185 0.00 -0.91 -9.88
N MET A 186 -1.07 -0.34 -9.31
CA MET A 186 -2.45 -0.72 -9.62
C MET A 186 -3.25 0.55 -9.89
N GLY A 187 -3.85 0.66 -11.06
CA GLY A 187 -4.49 1.89 -11.49
C GLY A 187 -3.55 3.11 -11.42
N ARG A 188 -3.96 4.12 -10.65
CA ARG A 188 -3.18 5.36 -10.40
C ARG A 188 -2.50 5.39 -9.04
N LEU A 189 -2.52 4.30 -8.28
CA LEU A 189 -1.89 4.14 -6.98
C LEU A 189 -0.69 3.19 -7.09
N HIS A 190 0.36 3.51 -6.36
CA HIS A 190 1.54 2.66 -6.22
C HIS A 190 1.64 2.15 -4.78
N PHE A 191 2.25 0.98 -4.64
CA PHE A 191 2.45 0.31 -3.37
C PHE A 191 3.90 -0.13 -3.25
N TYR A 192 4.48 -0.01 -2.08
CA TYR A 192 5.77 -0.58 -1.73
C TYR A 192 5.95 -0.54 -0.21
N HIS A 193 7.05 -1.11 0.32
CA HIS A 193 7.23 -1.16 1.76
C HIS A 193 7.39 0.21 2.42
N GLY A 194 8.24 1.10 1.92
CA GLY A 194 8.33 2.47 2.45
C GLY A 194 9.66 2.86 3.09
N HIS A 195 10.65 1.98 3.18
CA HIS A 195 11.90 2.18 3.93
C HIS A 195 12.88 3.22 3.37
N HIS A 196 12.63 3.80 2.18
CA HIS A 196 13.57 4.72 1.54
C HIS A 196 13.48 6.17 2.05
N TYR A 197 12.33 6.62 2.53
CA TYR A 197 12.12 8.03 2.87
C TYR A 197 11.48 8.16 4.25
N GLY A 198 12.31 8.50 5.25
CA GLY A 198 11.92 8.58 6.66
C GLY A 198 11.70 10.01 7.17
N GLY A 199 11.70 10.12 8.51
CA GLY A 199 11.54 11.38 9.24
C GLY A 199 10.09 11.67 9.64
N VAL A 200 9.88 12.75 10.38
CA VAL A 200 8.55 13.14 10.90
C VAL A 200 7.54 13.38 9.76
N TYR A 201 8.02 13.91 8.65
CA TYR A 201 7.22 14.20 7.45
C TYR A 201 7.36 13.14 6.38
N HIS A 202 7.51 11.86 6.76
CA HIS A 202 7.76 10.78 5.80
C HIS A 202 6.72 10.72 4.67
N ALA A 203 5.43 10.99 4.92
CA ALA A 203 4.42 11.01 3.86
C ALA A 203 4.71 12.08 2.80
N ARG A 204 5.06 13.31 3.24
CA ARG A 204 5.48 14.37 2.34
C ARG A 204 6.78 14.04 1.61
N ASN A 205 7.73 13.42 2.30
CA ASN A 205 9.01 13.03 1.71
C ASN A 205 8.81 12.02 0.56
N HIS A 206 7.91 11.04 0.74
CA HIS A 206 7.53 10.11 -0.33
C HIS A 206 6.95 10.85 -1.55
N LEU A 207 6.03 11.78 -1.34
CA LEU A 207 5.43 12.57 -2.42
C LEU A 207 6.46 13.39 -3.18
N LEU A 208 7.35 14.09 -2.46
CA LEU A 208 8.38 14.93 -3.07
C LEU A 208 9.41 14.11 -3.88
N LYS A 209 9.71 12.89 -3.45
CA LYS A 209 10.72 12.04 -4.09
C LYS A 209 10.14 11.18 -5.21
N LEU A 210 8.93 10.65 -5.05
CA LEU A 210 8.33 9.71 -6.00
C LEU A 210 7.38 10.39 -7.00
N GLY A 211 6.80 11.54 -6.66
CA GLY A 211 5.91 12.30 -7.56
C GLY A 211 4.62 11.58 -7.95
N CYS A 212 4.19 10.56 -7.20
CA CYS A 212 3.02 9.75 -7.52
C CYS A 212 2.14 9.49 -6.29
N ASN A 213 0.91 8.99 -6.51
CA ASN A 213 0.12 8.46 -5.40
C ASN A 213 0.77 7.19 -4.88
N ILE A 214 0.97 7.10 -3.56
CA ILE A 214 1.74 6.02 -2.94
C ILE A 214 1.14 5.56 -1.61
N MET A 215 1.04 4.26 -1.41
CA MET A 215 0.70 3.63 -0.13
C MET A 215 1.86 2.76 0.33
N TYR A 216 2.19 2.81 1.62
CA TYR A 216 3.37 2.17 2.17
C TYR A 216 3.22 1.84 3.67
N GLY A 217 4.07 0.94 4.17
CA GLY A 217 4.22 0.52 5.56
C GLY A 217 5.44 1.14 6.25
N HIS A 218 6.31 0.32 6.86
CA HIS A 218 7.62 0.62 7.45
C HIS A 218 7.61 1.53 8.70
N HIS A 219 6.85 2.60 8.68
CA HIS A 219 6.85 3.61 9.74
C HIS A 219 5.95 3.26 10.92
N HIS A 220 5.12 2.23 10.79
CA HIS A 220 4.15 1.77 11.78
C HIS A 220 3.14 2.82 12.23
N SER A 221 3.19 4.02 11.66
CA SER A 221 2.26 5.13 11.97
C SER A 221 1.19 5.25 10.90
N ILE A 222 -0.01 5.67 11.30
CA ILE A 222 -1.05 6.08 10.35
C ILE A 222 -0.84 7.54 10.04
N ASN A 223 -0.51 7.85 8.78
CA ASN A 223 -0.23 9.20 8.32
C ASN A 223 -0.67 9.39 6.86
N GLN A 224 -1.13 10.58 6.54
CA GLN A 224 -1.50 10.96 5.18
C GLN A 224 -1.03 12.37 4.89
N ASP A 225 -0.53 12.60 3.68
CA ASP A 225 -0.23 13.93 3.16
C ASP A 225 -0.62 14.03 1.68
N SER A 226 -0.80 15.25 1.20
CA SER A 226 -1.15 15.53 -0.19
C SER A 226 -0.43 16.76 -0.68
N ILE A 227 0.03 16.73 -1.93
CA ILE A 227 0.65 17.86 -2.61
C ILE A 227 0.01 18.06 -3.98
N THR A 228 -0.01 19.31 -4.44
CA THR A 228 -0.51 19.66 -5.77
C THR A 228 0.64 19.68 -6.77
N HIS A 229 0.52 18.86 -7.81
CA HIS A 229 1.40 18.85 -8.97
C HIS A 229 0.71 19.45 -10.19
N VAL A 230 1.46 19.72 -11.25
CA VAL A 230 0.95 20.25 -12.51
C VAL A 230 -0.13 19.34 -13.15
N ASP A 231 -0.07 18.05 -12.90
CA ASP A 231 -0.99 17.01 -13.40
C ASP A 231 -2.07 16.61 -12.37
N GLY A 232 -2.19 17.35 -11.26
CA GLY A 232 -3.22 17.16 -10.24
C GLY A 232 -2.65 16.85 -8.85
N VAL A 233 -3.55 16.58 -7.92
CA VAL A 233 -3.20 16.22 -6.54
C VAL A 233 -2.61 14.81 -6.49
N LYS A 234 -1.54 14.66 -5.73
CA LYS A 234 -0.94 13.37 -5.35
C LYS A 234 -1.01 13.22 -3.84
N SER A 235 -1.28 12.01 -3.39
CA SER A 235 -1.39 11.71 -1.96
C SER A 235 -0.54 10.49 -1.59
N ALA A 236 -0.06 10.49 -0.35
CA ALA A 236 0.68 9.39 0.25
C ALA A 236 -0.03 8.90 1.51
N TRP A 237 -0.06 7.59 1.72
CA TRP A 237 -0.69 6.94 2.87
C TRP A 237 0.28 5.96 3.52
N SER A 238 0.60 6.20 4.80
CA SER A 238 1.17 5.21 5.72
C SER A 238 0.01 4.63 6.53
N ILE A 239 -0.12 3.31 6.59
CA ILE A 239 -1.33 2.66 7.09
C ILE A 239 -1.15 1.88 8.39
N GLY A 240 -0.09 2.20 9.15
CA GLY A 240 0.17 1.60 10.45
C GLY A 240 0.99 0.32 10.37
N CYS A 241 0.75 -0.60 11.30
CA CYS A 241 1.34 -1.94 11.35
C CYS A 241 0.32 -2.95 11.92
N LEU A 242 0.68 -4.22 11.93
CA LEU A 242 -0.01 -5.31 12.64
C LEU A 242 0.92 -6.01 13.63
N LYS A 243 2.11 -5.44 13.88
CA LYS A 243 3.08 -5.91 14.87
C LYS A 243 2.55 -5.67 16.28
N ASP A 244 2.83 -6.59 17.20
CA ASP A 244 2.65 -6.35 18.63
C ASP A 244 3.47 -5.13 19.09
N MET A 245 2.78 -4.16 19.69
CA MET A 245 3.36 -2.90 20.15
C MET A 245 3.73 -2.89 21.63
N SER A 246 3.65 -4.05 22.32
CA SER A 246 4.04 -4.16 23.72
C SER A 246 5.54 -3.87 23.95
N ASP A 247 5.87 -3.45 25.17
CA ASP A 247 7.27 -3.22 25.56
C ASP A 247 8.09 -4.52 25.48
N GLU A 248 7.47 -5.66 25.75
CA GLU A 248 8.09 -7.00 25.73
C GLU A 248 8.57 -7.38 24.34
N SER A 249 7.76 -7.14 23.33
CA SER A 249 8.10 -7.41 21.93
C SER A 249 9.05 -6.35 21.32
N ASN A 250 9.20 -5.19 21.98
CA ASN A 250 9.94 -4.05 21.46
C ASN A 250 11.00 -3.51 22.45
N LEU A 251 11.71 -4.38 23.16
CA LEU A 251 12.74 -4.03 24.16
C LEU A 251 13.79 -3.03 23.63
N TRP A 252 14.10 -3.07 22.33
CA TRP A 252 15.05 -2.18 21.69
C TRP A 252 14.60 -0.70 21.72
N LEU A 253 13.30 -0.42 21.85
CA LEU A 253 12.76 0.93 22.02
C LEU A 253 13.11 1.53 23.39
N LYS A 254 13.49 0.71 24.37
CA LYS A 254 13.77 1.15 25.76
C LYS A 254 12.62 2.01 26.31
N ARG A 255 11.37 1.59 26.09
CA ARG A 255 10.12 2.27 26.47
C ARG A 255 9.93 3.66 25.87
N ARG A 256 10.63 3.98 24.79
CA ARG A 256 10.40 5.23 24.04
C ARG A 256 9.00 5.24 23.48
N LYS A 257 8.26 6.33 23.70
CA LYS A 257 6.94 6.53 23.07
C LYS A 257 7.08 6.59 21.56
N THR A 258 6.22 5.87 20.87
CA THR A 258 6.09 5.86 19.41
C THR A 258 4.72 6.38 19.02
N ASN A 259 4.55 6.74 17.75
CA ASN A 259 3.27 7.04 17.15
C ASN A 259 2.71 5.85 16.35
N TRP A 260 3.10 4.64 16.73
CA TRP A 260 2.63 3.41 16.11
C TRP A 260 1.14 3.19 16.32
N ALA A 261 0.49 2.61 15.34
CA ALA A 261 -0.92 2.30 15.39
C ALA A 261 -1.22 1.04 14.58
N HIS A 262 -2.14 0.21 15.06
CA HIS A 262 -2.66 -0.89 14.27
C HIS A 262 -3.65 -0.38 13.21
N GLY A 263 -3.50 -0.89 12.00
CA GLY A 263 -4.40 -0.55 10.91
C GLY A 263 -4.15 -1.35 9.64
N PHE A 264 -5.08 -1.19 8.71
CA PHE A 264 -5.02 -1.68 7.35
C PHE A 264 -5.76 -0.70 6.43
N ALA A 265 -5.84 -0.96 5.13
CA ALA A 265 -6.60 -0.11 4.24
C ALA A 265 -7.48 -0.90 3.29
N ILE A 266 -8.60 -0.28 2.89
CA ILE A 266 -9.43 -0.71 1.75
C ILE A 266 -9.16 0.27 0.61
N VAL A 267 -8.93 -0.24 -0.58
CA VAL A 267 -8.78 0.56 -1.78
C VAL A 267 -9.80 0.12 -2.82
N ASP A 268 -10.68 1.03 -3.21
CA ASP A 268 -11.66 0.82 -4.27
C ASP A 268 -11.18 1.50 -5.55
N PHE A 269 -10.89 0.70 -6.57
CA PHE A 269 -10.57 1.19 -7.91
C PHE A 269 -11.83 1.26 -8.78
N TYR A 270 -11.92 2.29 -9.62
CA TYR A 270 -13.03 2.50 -10.56
C TYR A 270 -12.51 3.08 -11.89
N GLY A 271 -13.40 3.42 -12.79
CA GLY A 271 -13.08 3.75 -14.17
C GLY A 271 -11.89 4.69 -14.38
N GLY A 272 -11.04 4.35 -15.36
CA GLY A 272 -9.81 5.09 -15.66
C GLY A 272 -8.68 4.90 -14.65
N GLY A 273 -8.79 3.90 -13.76
CA GLY A 273 -7.81 3.61 -12.71
C GLY A 273 -7.82 4.61 -11.57
N TYR A 274 -8.87 5.41 -11.44
CA TYR A 274 -9.12 6.22 -10.24
C TYR A 274 -9.37 5.32 -9.05
N PHE A 275 -9.19 5.85 -7.86
CA PHE A 275 -9.31 5.06 -6.64
C PHE A 275 -9.79 5.91 -5.46
N ASN A 276 -10.30 5.24 -4.44
CA ASN A 276 -10.55 5.78 -3.12
C ASN A 276 -9.83 4.93 -2.08
N VAL A 277 -9.19 5.57 -1.09
CA VAL A 277 -8.49 4.91 0.01
C VAL A 277 -9.26 5.13 1.29
N GLN A 278 -9.52 4.05 2.02
CA GLN A 278 -10.13 4.06 3.34
C GLN A 278 -9.14 3.42 4.34
N PRO A 279 -8.30 4.21 5.03
CA PRO A 279 -7.51 3.70 6.13
C PRO A 279 -8.44 3.27 7.27
N ILE A 280 -8.21 2.08 7.80
CA ILE A 280 -8.99 1.48 8.88
C ILE A 280 -8.07 1.33 10.10
N VAL A 281 -8.42 1.98 11.19
CA VAL A 281 -7.68 1.91 12.46
C VAL A 281 -8.24 0.76 13.30
N ILE A 282 -7.35 0.00 13.92
CA ILE A 282 -7.71 -1.04 14.89
C ILE A 282 -7.29 -0.54 16.27
N VAL A 283 -8.21 -0.56 17.23
CA VAL A 283 -7.97 -0.13 18.61
C VAL A 283 -8.40 -1.24 19.57
N ASN A 284 -7.46 -1.73 20.37
CA ASN A 284 -7.73 -2.80 21.35
C ASN A 284 -8.47 -4.00 20.72
N GLY A 285 -7.95 -4.52 19.62
CA GLY A 285 -8.54 -5.66 18.90
C GLY A 285 -9.94 -5.40 18.33
N LYS A 286 -10.28 -4.13 18.01
CA LYS A 286 -11.59 -3.75 17.46
C LYS A 286 -11.44 -2.69 16.38
N THR A 287 -12.35 -2.72 15.42
CA THR A 287 -12.53 -1.65 14.43
C THR A 287 -14.01 -1.51 14.07
N SER A 288 -14.35 -0.44 13.37
CA SER A 288 -15.68 -0.29 12.76
C SER A 288 -15.59 -0.35 11.24
N LEU A 289 -16.48 -1.11 10.64
CA LEU A 289 -16.56 -1.24 9.18
C LEU A 289 -18.04 -1.17 8.77
N TRP A 290 -18.38 -0.20 7.92
CA TRP A 290 -19.72 0.01 7.35
C TRP A 290 -20.86 0.07 8.38
N GLY A 291 -20.59 0.66 9.55
CA GLY A 291 -21.57 0.84 10.62
C GLY A 291 -21.61 -0.27 11.65
N GLU A 292 -20.83 -1.34 11.49
CA GLU A 292 -20.72 -2.44 12.45
C GLU A 292 -19.36 -2.43 13.14
N VAL A 293 -19.31 -2.92 14.38
CA VAL A 293 -18.07 -3.12 15.12
C VAL A 293 -17.58 -4.55 14.93
N ILE A 294 -16.35 -4.69 14.45
CA ILE A 294 -15.65 -5.97 14.30
C ILE A 294 -14.68 -6.10 15.46
N SER A 295 -14.67 -7.23 16.14
CA SER A 295 -13.70 -7.55 17.21
C SER A 295 -12.98 -8.86 16.91
N ALA A 296 -11.81 -9.05 17.50
CA ALA A 296 -11.00 -10.25 17.41
C ALA A 296 -11.74 -11.54 17.83
#